data_5228459b9d89c0a1cdfacf65b53e7688
#
_entry.id   5228459b9d89c0a1cdfacf65b53e7688
#
_cell.length_a   1.000
_cell.length_b   1.000
_cell.length_c   1.000
_cell.angle_alpha   90.00
_cell.angle_beta   90.00
_cell.angle_gamma   90.00
#
_symmetry.space_group_name_H-M   'P 1'
#
loop_
_entity.id
_entity.type
_entity.pdbx_description
1 polymer ?
#
loop_
_entity_poly.entity_id
_entity_poly.type
_entity_poly.pdbx_seq_one_letter_code
_entity_poly.pdbx_strand_id
1 'polypeptide(L)'
;MNKIILLFSLALLLSGCNRARQGQGREDDDVTIDLPQLKAQGEITAVTLYSSTSYFQYKMQPMGYEYELIKDFARSEGLKLNIKVAESPAKLIEMLEAGEADVVAYPIQISNRMKEKLIYCGREEQDCQVLIQRANKGDKVITDVTELLGKDVYVKPGTRYFERLKNLDVELGGGIRIHEADADTVTTEDLIGMVSQGEIPYTVSDENIARLNKTYFWNLNVSLKISFMQRSSWVVRKSSPELAKAIDAWASDKAGTHVYKALTKRYFELSKQPVTTELPEVKNGHVSPYDELFRKHAKNIGWDWQLLASIGYQESRFNPDVVSWAGAEGLMGIMPNTAKALGVTPHELKNPDTGIRTGVDCLRRFRQGFGKITDPVEKIKVTLAAYNAGIGHIYDAQRLAEKYGKDPYVWDDNVAEYIRMKNDPEYYNDPVCKHGYLRGSETFNYVREVMERYNYYLHKTGKK
;
A
#
# COMPACT_ATOMS: atom_id res chain seq x y z
N MET A 1 -7.69 -79.17 3.32
CA MET A 1 -8.70 -79.21 2.21
C MET A 1 -9.13 -77.79 1.91
N ASN A 2 -8.57 -77.26 0.81
CA ASN A 2 -9.27 -76.56 -0.32
C ASN A 2 -10.15 -75.38 0.04
N LYS A 3 -10.00 -74.20 -0.50
CA LYS A 3 -9.84 -73.83 -1.92
C LYS A 3 -9.27 -72.39 -2.05
N ILE A 4 -8.41 -72.21 -3.02
CA ILE A 4 -7.92 -70.96 -3.60
C ILE A 4 -9.09 -70.34 -4.37
N ILE A 5 -9.38 -69.04 -4.15
CA ILE A 5 -10.17 -68.21 -5.05
C ILE A 5 -9.28 -67.02 -5.41
N LEU A 6 -8.90 -66.97 -6.66
CA LEU A 6 -8.23 -65.88 -7.35
C LEU A 6 -9.26 -64.81 -7.68
N LEU A 7 -9.07 -63.56 -7.22
CA LEU A 7 -9.82 -62.38 -7.66
C LEU A 7 -8.87 -61.38 -8.30
N PHE A 8 -8.97 -61.29 -9.63
CA PHE A 8 -8.38 -60.22 -10.43
C PHE A 8 -9.04 -58.87 -10.09
N SER A 9 -8.26 -57.97 -9.52
CA SER A 9 -8.67 -56.60 -9.38
C SER A 9 -7.95 -55.75 -10.41
N LEU A 10 -8.70 -55.26 -11.38
CA LEU A 10 -8.28 -54.34 -12.44
C LEU A 10 -7.97 -52.98 -11.82
N ALA A 11 -6.72 -52.62 -11.63
CA ALA A 11 -6.28 -51.31 -11.19
C ALA A 11 -6.28 -50.35 -12.39
N LEU A 12 -7.23 -49.46 -12.46
CA LEU A 12 -7.25 -48.30 -13.34
C LEU A 12 -6.20 -47.30 -12.82
N LEU A 13 -5.07 -47.20 -13.49
CA LEU A 13 -4.07 -46.17 -13.30
C LEU A 13 -4.58 -44.85 -13.89
N LEU A 14 -5.11 -43.96 -13.06
CA LEU A 14 -5.25 -42.55 -13.38
C LEU A 14 -3.87 -41.88 -13.18
N SER A 15 -3.11 -41.80 -14.27
CA SER A 15 -1.87 -41.03 -14.30
C SER A 15 -2.17 -39.55 -14.28
N GLY A 16 -2.20 -38.93 -13.11
CA GLY A 16 -2.11 -37.52 -12.95
C GLY A 16 -0.71 -37.07 -13.34
N CYS A 17 -0.57 -36.37 -14.45
CA CYS A 17 0.70 -35.73 -14.84
C CYS A 17 1.06 -34.59 -13.91
N ASN A 18 1.74 -34.88 -12.80
CA ASN A 18 2.54 -33.93 -12.07
C ASN A 18 3.94 -33.92 -12.71
N ARG A 19 4.14 -33.07 -13.72
CA ARG A 19 5.47 -32.80 -14.24
C ARG A 19 6.20 -31.84 -13.28
N ALA A 20 6.82 -32.41 -12.27
CA ALA A 20 7.96 -31.77 -11.62
C ALA A 20 9.08 -31.66 -12.68
N ARG A 21 9.38 -30.44 -13.12
CA ARG A 21 10.55 -30.18 -13.97
C ARG A 21 11.81 -30.30 -13.12
N GLN A 22 12.46 -31.43 -13.17
CA GLN A 22 13.87 -31.60 -12.73
C GLN A 22 14.78 -30.82 -13.69
N GLY A 23 15.72 -30.05 -13.11
CA GLY A 23 16.70 -29.27 -13.84
C GLY A 23 17.66 -30.16 -14.65
N GLN A 24 17.61 -30.00 -15.95
CA GLN A 24 18.71 -30.29 -16.88
C GLN A 24 19.08 -28.95 -17.52
N GLY A 25 20.38 -28.67 -17.63
CA GLY A 25 20.92 -27.44 -18.21
C GLY A 25 20.25 -27.13 -19.56
N ARG A 26 19.61 -26.00 -19.63
CA ARG A 26 18.97 -25.48 -20.84
C ARG A 26 19.95 -24.58 -21.56
N GLU A 27 20.29 -24.97 -22.78
CA GLU A 27 20.50 -24.03 -23.89
C GLU A 27 19.29 -23.04 -23.90
N ASP A 28 19.54 -21.79 -24.25
CA ASP A 28 18.56 -20.68 -24.29
C ASP A 28 17.32 -21.06 -25.14
N ASP A 29 16.35 -21.77 -24.56
CA ASP A 29 14.99 -21.84 -25.07
C ASP A 29 14.32 -20.51 -24.78
N ASP A 30 14.41 -19.58 -25.70
CA ASP A 30 13.73 -18.30 -25.67
C ASP A 30 12.22 -18.55 -25.41
N VAL A 31 11.71 -18.08 -24.29
CA VAL A 31 10.29 -18.18 -23.94
C VAL A 31 9.50 -17.39 -24.98
N THR A 32 8.85 -18.09 -25.92
CA THR A 32 8.17 -17.49 -27.09
C THR A 32 6.69 -17.18 -26.86
N ILE A 33 6.30 -16.79 -25.63
CA ILE A 33 4.92 -16.41 -25.32
C ILE A 33 4.74 -14.93 -25.67
N ASP A 34 3.81 -14.64 -26.60
CA ASP A 34 3.43 -13.29 -27.00
C ASP A 34 1.89 -13.12 -26.92
N LEU A 35 1.33 -11.99 -27.30
CA LEU A 35 -0.07 -11.64 -27.12
C LEU A 35 -1.05 -12.69 -27.69
N PRO A 36 -0.84 -13.28 -28.89
CA PRO A 36 -1.75 -14.32 -29.40
C PRO A 36 -1.87 -15.54 -28.49
N GLN A 37 -0.74 -15.99 -27.92
CA GLN A 37 -0.73 -17.12 -26.98
C GLN A 37 -1.42 -16.76 -25.66
N LEU A 38 -1.19 -15.53 -25.14
CA LEU A 38 -1.89 -15.05 -23.96
C LEU A 38 -3.40 -14.96 -24.16
N LYS A 39 -3.85 -14.50 -25.35
CA LYS A 39 -5.27 -14.50 -25.72
C LYS A 39 -5.86 -15.89 -25.78
N ALA A 40 -5.11 -16.86 -26.31
CA ALA A 40 -5.55 -18.26 -26.34
C ALA A 40 -5.63 -18.87 -24.93
N GLN A 41 -4.75 -18.47 -23.99
CA GLN A 41 -4.76 -18.89 -22.59
C GLN A 41 -5.84 -18.17 -21.77
N GLY A 42 -6.24 -16.97 -22.19
CA GLY A 42 -7.23 -16.12 -21.51
C GLY A 42 -6.68 -15.37 -20.28
N GLU A 43 -5.37 -15.38 -20.08
CA GLU A 43 -4.76 -14.73 -18.92
C GLU A 43 -3.39 -14.11 -19.22
N ILE A 44 -3.01 -13.11 -18.44
CA ILE A 44 -1.70 -12.45 -18.45
C ILE A 44 -1.16 -12.38 -17.03
N THR A 45 0.13 -12.66 -16.86
CA THR A 45 0.83 -12.53 -15.58
C THR A 45 1.72 -11.30 -15.59
N ALA A 46 1.43 -10.33 -14.73
CA ALA A 46 2.28 -9.17 -14.51
C ALA A 46 3.07 -9.34 -13.21
N VAL A 47 4.35 -8.97 -13.26
CA VAL A 47 5.20 -8.88 -12.07
C VAL A 47 5.45 -7.42 -11.71
N THR A 48 5.43 -7.11 -10.43
CA THR A 48 5.61 -5.75 -9.89
C THR A 48 6.34 -5.81 -8.54
N LEU A 49 6.56 -4.66 -7.91
CA LEU A 49 7.07 -4.56 -6.53
C LEU A 49 5.96 -4.09 -5.58
N TYR A 50 6.07 -4.48 -4.33
CA TYR A 50 5.33 -3.80 -3.27
C TYR A 50 5.84 -2.37 -3.11
N SER A 51 4.95 -1.39 -3.16
CA SER A 51 5.23 0.01 -2.84
C SER A 51 3.93 0.81 -2.72
N SER A 52 4.02 2.03 -2.21
CA SER A 52 2.89 2.98 -2.12
C SER A 52 2.34 3.43 -3.48
N THR A 53 3.08 3.24 -4.57
CA THR A 53 2.67 3.62 -5.94
C THR A 53 2.38 2.44 -6.83
N SER A 54 3.08 1.29 -6.68
CA SER A 54 2.99 0.18 -7.63
C SER A 54 1.92 -0.82 -7.27
N TYR A 55 2.07 -1.51 -6.15
CA TYR A 55 1.10 -2.51 -5.68
C TYR A 55 1.12 -2.61 -4.15
N PHE A 56 -0.04 -2.57 -3.54
CA PHE A 56 -0.24 -2.79 -2.11
C PHE A 56 -1.65 -3.26 -1.82
N GLN A 57 -1.88 -3.76 -0.61
CA GLN A 57 -3.22 -4.09 -0.14
C GLN A 57 -3.72 -3.00 0.82
N TYR A 58 -4.89 -2.46 0.55
CA TYR A 58 -5.56 -1.47 1.40
C TYR A 58 -6.94 -1.98 1.79
N LYS A 59 -7.20 -2.14 3.10
CA LYS A 59 -8.47 -2.71 3.62
C LYS A 59 -8.86 -4.00 2.88
N MET A 60 -7.89 -4.92 2.69
CA MET A 60 -8.01 -6.20 1.97
C MET A 60 -8.33 -6.07 0.46
N GLN A 61 -8.12 -4.94 -0.15
CA GLN A 61 -8.28 -4.74 -1.59
C GLN A 61 -6.93 -4.43 -2.24
N PRO A 62 -6.63 -5.06 -3.39
CA PRO A 62 -5.43 -4.72 -4.15
C PRO A 62 -5.57 -3.32 -4.76
N MET A 63 -4.57 -2.50 -4.54
CA MET A 63 -4.47 -1.12 -5.02
C MET A 63 -3.04 -0.83 -5.51
N GLY A 64 -2.85 0.29 -6.13
CA GLY A 64 -1.59 0.78 -6.67
C GLY A 64 -1.81 1.41 -8.04
N TYR A 65 -1.07 2.47 -8.34
CA TYR A 65 -1.20 3.17 -9.62
C TYR A 65 -0.85 2.24 -10.79
N GLU A 66 0.32 1.57 -10.71
CA GLU A 66 0.75 0.62 -11.73
C GLU A 66 -0.20 -0.59 -11.83
N TYR A 67 -0.67 -1.10 -10.69
CA TYR A 67 -1.64 -2.19 -10.65
C TYR A 67 -2.94 -1.85 -11.36
N GLU A 68 -3.48 -0.65 -11.14
CA GLU A 68 -4.73 -0.26 -11.78
C GLU A 68 -4.57 -0.03 -13.28
N LEU A 69 -3.39 0.44 -13.71
CA LEU A 69 -3.07 0.58 -15.12
C LEU A 69 -2.99 -0.78 -15.81
N ILE A 70 -2.21 -1.74 -15.28
CA ILE A 70 -2.10 -3.08 -15.89
C ILE A 70 -3.42 -3.85 -15.83
N LYS A 71 -4.23 -3.62 -14.80
CA LYS A 71 -5.58 -4.19 -14.70
C LYS A 71 -6.53 -3.65 -15.78
N ASP A 72 -6.44 -2.35 -16.11
CA ASP A 72 -7.22 -1.76 -17.19
C ASP A 72 -6.76 -2.28 -18.55
N PHE A 73 -5.45 -2.42 -18.77
CA PHE A 73 -4.91 -3.06 -19.98
C PHE A 73 -5.39 -4.49 -20.13
N ALA A 74 -5.22 -5.34 -19.12
CA ALA A 74 -5.67 -6.73 -19.19
C ALA A 74 -7.16 -6.85 -19.50
N ARG A 75 -7.97 -5.99 -18.88
CA ARG A 75 -9.42 -5.92 -19.15
C ARG A 75 -9.72 -5.50 -20.60
N SER A 76 -8.99 -4.53 -21.16
CA SER A 76 -9.20 -4.08 -22.54
C SER A 76 -8.87 -5.17 -23.57
N GLU A 77 -7.92 -6.05 -23.27
CA GLU A 77 -7.56 -7.20 -24.08
C GLU A 77 -8.42 -8.46 -23.82
N GLY A 78 -9.36 -8.39 -22.86
CA GLY A 78 -10.19 -9.53 -22.47
C GLY A 78 -9.44 -10.60 -21.67
N LEU A 79 -8.31 -10.23 -21.03
CA LEU A 79 -7.45 -11.14 -20.29
C LEU A 79 -7.73 -11.07 -18.78
N LYS A 80 -7.63 -12.23 -18.12
CA LYS A 80 -7.57 -12.29 -16.66
C LYS A 80 -6.19 -11.89 -16.21
N LEU A 81 -6.08 -10.92 -15.29
CA LEU A 81 -4.83 -10.49 -14.71
C LEU A 81 -4.43 -11.38 -13.53
N ASN A 82 -3.22 -11.92 -13.56
CA ASN A 82 -2.52 -12.51 -12.43
C ASN A 82 -1.38 -11.58 -12.01
N ILE A 83 -1.26 -11.28 -10.70
CA ILE A 83 -0.19 -10.43 -10.17
C ILE A 83 0.80 -11.29 -9.39
N LYS A 84 2.08 -11.16 -9.73
CA LYS A 84 3.20 -11.63 -8.92
C LYS A 84 3.97 -10.43 -8.37
N VAL A 85 4.53 -10.58 -7.18
CA VAL A 85 5.35 -9.54 -6.56
C VAL A 85 6.75 -10.07 -6.38
N ALA A 86 7.73 -9.31 -6.87
CA ALA A 86 9.15 -9.62 -6.70
C ALA A 86 9.69 -8.92 -5.44
N GLU A 87 10.79 -9.44 -4.91
CA GLU A 87 11.44 -8.90 -3.71
C GLU A 87 12.36 -7.71 -4.03
N SER A 88 12.81 -7.58 -5.28
CA SER A 88 13.74 -6.54 -5.73
C SER A 88 13.58 -6.21 -7.21
N PRO A 89 14.07 -5.02 -7.67
CA PRO A 89 14.07 -4.68 -9.10
C PRO A 89 14.84 -5.69 -9.98
N ALA A 90 15.92 -6.28 -9.48
CA ALA A 90 16.65 -7.31 -10.21
C ALA A 90 15.79 -8.55 -10.41
N LYS A 91 15.06 -8.96 -9.37
CA LYS A 91 14.16 -10.13 -9.41
C LYS A 91 13.00 -9.96 -10.39
N LEU A 92 12.51 -8.73 -10.62
CA LEU A 92 11.51 -8.45 -11.67
C LEU A 92 11.99 -8.95 -13.05
N ILE A 93 13.24 -8.61 -13.40
CA ILE A 93 13.82 -8.96 -14.69
C ILE A 93 14.08 -10.45 -14.78
N GLU A 94 14.63 -11.07 -13.74
CA GLU A 94 14.82 -12.52 -13.70
C GLU A 94 13.52 -13.29 -13.92
N MET A 95 12.43 -12.88 -13.24
CA MET A 95 11.12 -13.53 -13.39
C MET A 95 10.54 -13.34 -14.81
N LEU A 96 10.77 -12.19 -15.43
CA LEU A 96 10.38 -11.95 -16.81
C LEU A 96 11.18 -12.82 -17.79
N GLU A 97 12.51 -12.85 -17.65
CA GLU A 97 13.40 -13.69 -18.51
C GLU A 97 13.13 -15.19 -18.31
N ALA A 98 12.83 -15.62 -17.09
CA ALA A 98 12.46 -17.01 -16.79
C ALA A 98 11.05 -17.42 -17.29
N GLY A 99 10.27 -16.50 -17.85
CA GLY A 99 8.89 -16.78 -18.29
C GLY A 99 7.90 -16.97 -17.14
N GLU A 100 8.24 -16.55 -15.94
CA GLU A 100 7.35 -16.57 -14.79
C GLU A 100 6.32 -15.44 -14.83
N ALA A 101 6.60 -14.40 -15.61
CA ALA A 101 5.72 -13.28 -15.90
C ALA A 101 5.80 -12.92 -17.40
N ASP A 102 4.79 -12.20 -17.90
CA ASP A 102 4.71 -11.76 -19.29
C ASP A 102 5.10 -10.28 -19.44
N VAL A 103 4.87 -9.49 -18.40
CA VAL A 103 5.16 -8.06 -18.36
C VAL A 103 5.64 -7.66 -16.96
N VAL A 104 6.62 -6.74 -16.91
CA VAL A 104 6.97 -6.02 -15.68
C VAL A 104 6.13 -4.75 -15.64
N ALA A 105 5.10 -4.75 -14.80
CA ALA A 105 4.24 -3.58 -14.54
C ALA A 105 4.85 -2.73 -13.40
N TYR A 106 6.04 -2.22 -13.67
CA TYR A 106 6.83 -1.37 -12.77
C TYR A 106 7.77 -0.49 -13.62
N PRO A 107 7.99 0.78 -13.27
CA PRO A 107 8.86 1.67 -14.04
C PRO A 107 10.33 1.22 -13.99
N ILE A 108 10.80 0.59 -15.06
CA ILE A 108 12.21 0.18 -15.24
C ILE A 108 12.97 1.29 -15.95
N GLN A 109 14.09 1.73 -15.37
CA GLN A 109 14.92 2.77 -15.94
C GLN A 109 15.41 2.41 -17.35
N ILE A 110 15.23 3.32 -18.31
CA ILE A 110 15.63 3.12 -19.70
C ILE A 110 17.15 3.22 -19.83
N SER A 111 17.79 2.15 -20.25
CA SER A 111 19.23 2.11 -20.53
C SER A 111 19.52 1.30 -21.80
N ASN A 112 20.64 1.60 -22.46
CA ASN A 112 21.05 0.88 -23.68
C ASN A 112 21.26 -0.61 -23.41
N ARG A 113 21.87 -0.96 -22.29
CA ARG A 113 22.11 -2.35 -21.88
C ARG A 113 20.80 -3.15 -21.75
N MET A 114 19.77 -2.53 -21.17
CA MET A 114 18.47 -3.21 -21.00
C MET A 114 17.72 -3.31 -22.33
N LYS A 115 17.86 -2.32 -23.23
CA LYS A 115 17.27 -2.37 -24.58
C LYS A 115 17.79 -3.52 -25.44
N GLU A 116 18.97 -4.05 -25.18
CA GLU A 116 19.50 -5.23 -25.86
C GLU A 116 18.70 -6.50 -25.51
N LYS A 117 18.16 -6.57 -24.30
CA LYS A 117 17.48 -7.76 -23.76
C LYS A 117 15.96 -7.67 -23.75
N LEU A 118 15.41 -6.47 -23.59
CA LEU A 118 13.99 -6.22 -23.33
C LEU A 118 13.42 -5.21 -24.32
N ILE A 119 12.08 -5.22 -24.46
CA ILE A 119 11.31 -4.17 -25.15
C ILE A 119 10.65 -3.32 -24.06
N TYR A 120 10.92 -2.01 -24.10
CA TYR A 120 10.20 -1.01 -23.32
C TYR A 120 8.86 -0.74 -23.98
N CYS A 121 7.80 -0.65 -23.18
CA CYS A 121 6.44 -0.44 -23.69
C CYS A 121 5.59 0.35 -22.69
N GLY A 122 4.45 0.83 -23.19
CA GLY A 122 3.52 1.62 -22.43
C GLY A 122 3.95 3.07 -22.29
N ARG A 123 3.55 3.70 -21.20
CA ARG A 123 3.88 5.10 -20.96
C ARG A 123 5.33 5.24 -20.51
N GLU A 124 6.07 6.12 -21.18
CA GLU A 124 7.33 6.59 -20.64
C GLU A 124 7.07 7.59 -19.51
N GLU A 125 7.61 7.31 -18.35
CA GLU A 125 7.59 8.19 -17.20
C GLU A 125 8.94 8.89 -17.05
N GLN A 126 8.88 10.14 -16.59
CA GLN A 126 10.06 10.90 -16.22
C GLN A 126 10.00 11.15 -14.72
N ASP A 127 11.05 10.78 -14.02
CA ASP A 127 11.18 10.98 -12.58
C ASP A 127 12.58 11.49 -12.25
N CYS A 128 12.71 12.18 -11.14
CA CYS A 128 13.97 12.67 -10.62
C CYS A 128 13.94 12.64 -9.09
N GLN A 129 15.09 12.82 -8.47
CA GLN A 129 15.16 12.98 -7.04
C GLN A 129 14.96 14.46 -6.68
N VAL A 130 14.17 14.69 -5.64
CA VAL A 130 13.81 16.03 -5.15
C VAL A 130 14.16 16.18 -3.69
N LEU A 131 14.49 17.41 -3.31
CA LEU A 131 14.58 17.81 -1.92
C LEU A 131 13.17 17.94 -1.34
N ILE A 132 12.96 17.38 -0.17
CA ILE A 132 11.71 17.51 0.59
C ILE A 132 11.98 18.42 1.78
N GLN A 133 11.19 19.47 1.88
CA GLN A 133 11.32 20.49 2.90
C GLN A 133 9.93 20.98 3.34
N ARG A 134 9.86 21.49 4.59
CA ARG A 134 8.64 22.08 5.11
C ARG A 134 8.38 23.47 4.48
N ALA A 135 7.11 23.80 4.29
CA ALA A 135 6.69 25.07 3.69
C ALA A 135 5.45 25.63 4.40
N ASN A 136 5.50 25.74 5.73
CA ASN A 136 4.53 26.51 6.49
C ASN A 136 4.72 28.01 6.26
N LYS A 137 3.71 28.80 6.64
CA LYS A 137 3.84 30.27 6.60
C LYS A 137 5.00 30.71 7.48
N GLY A 138 6.02 31.32 6.86
CA GLY A 138 7.23 31.80 7.53
C GLY A 138 8.44 30.87 7.42
N ASP A 139 8.27 29.65 6.89
CA ASP A 139 9.42 28.79 6.61
C ASP A 139 10.22 29.34 5.40
N LYS A 140 11.56 29.28 5.51
CA LYS A 140 12.45 29.62 4.39
C LYS A 140 12.63 28.38 3.51
N VAL A 141 12.05 28.41 2.32
CA VAL A 141 12.16 27.34 1.32
C VAL A 141 13.45 27.52 0.50
N ILE A 142 14.25 26.47 0.40
CA ILE A 142 15.44 26.39 -0.48
C ILE A 142 14.94 26.20 -1.93
N THR A 143 15.49 26.99 -2.85
CA THR A 143 15.11 26.98 -4.26
C THR A 143 16.27 26.67 -5.20
N ASP A 144 17.50 26.68 -4.70
CA ASP A 144 18.72 26.34 -5.44
C ASP A 144 19.55 25.33 -4.66
N VAL A 145 20.18 24.38 -5.36
CA VAL A 145 20.99 23.31 -4.75
C VAL A 145 22.22 23.86 -3.97
N THR A 146 22.72 25.02 -4.35
CA THR A 146 23.84 25.66 -3.66
C THR A 146 23.48 26.11 -2.24
N GLU A 147 22.20 26.37 -1.96
CA GLU A 147 21.74 26.70 -0.61
C GLU A 147 21.77 25.51 0.35
N LEU A 148 22.03 24.29 -0.15
CA LEU A 148 22.23 23.09 0.68
C LEU A 148 23.55 23.10 1.45
N LEU A 149 24.51 23.92 1.05
CA LEU A 149 25.79 24.07 1.76
C LEU A 149 25.54 24.49 3.21
N GLY A 150 26.10 23.72 4.17
CA GLY A 150 25.90 23.93 5.59
C GLY A 150 24.52 23.51 6.12
N LYS A 151 23.70 22.80 5.35
CA LYS A 151 22.40 22.26 5.79
C LYS A 151 22.51 20.80 6.21
N ASP A 152 21.63 20.41 7.14
CA ASP A 152 21.51 19.06 7.62
C ASP A 152 20.45 18.33 6.78
N VAL A 153 20.85 17.30 6.02
CA VAL A 153 19.97 16.50 5.17
C VAL A 153 20.00 15.05 5.65
N TYR A 154 18.85 14.50 5.95
CA TYR A 154 18.68 13.16 6.51
C TYR A 154 18.25 12.17 5.42
N VAL A 155 18.94 11.04 5.32
CA VAL A 155 18.65 9.99 4.34
C VAL A 155 18.90 8.61 4.93
N LYS A 156 18.18 7.61 4.40
CA LYS A 156 18.45 6.21 4.73
C LYS A 156 19.75 5.75 4.07
N PRO A 157 20.71 5.16 4.81
CA PRO A 157 21.97 4.66 4.25
C PRO A 157 21.68 3.53 3.22
N GLY A 158 22.60 3.34 2.28
CA GLY A 158 22.50 2.31 1.27
C GLY A 158 21.44 2.57 0.18
N THR A 159 20.74 3.71 0.22
CA THR A 159 19.77 4.09 -0.81
C THR A 159 20.41 4.91 -1.92
N ARG A 160 19.76 4.92 -3.11
CA ARG A 160 20.16 5.81 -4.22
C ARG A 160 20.08 7.30 -3.86
N TYR A 161 19.28 7.65 -2.86
CA TYR A 161 19.17 9.02 -2.33
C TYR A 161 20.43 9.43 -1.59
N PHE A 162 20.97 8.54 -0.77
CA PHE A 162 22.24 8.72 -0.08
C PHE A 162 23.40 8.91 -1.07
N GLU A 163 23.51 8.01 -2.06
CA GLU A 163 24.53 8.12 -3.10
C GLU A 163 24.40 9.41 -3.94
N ARG A 164 23.17 9.84 -4.25
CA ARG A 164 22.97 11.10 -4.95
C ARG A 164 23.41 12.32 -4.13
N LEU A 165 23.08 12.33 -2.83
CA LEU A 165 23.49 13.44 -1.97
C LEU A 165 25.02 13.52 -1.84
N LYS A 166 25.71 12.41 -1.70
CA LYS A 166 27.18 12.35 -1.70
C LYS A 166 27.76 12.91 -2.99
N ASN A 167 27.22 12.51 -4.13
CA ASN A 167 27.66 13.03 -5.43
C ASN A 167 27.38 14.53 -5.54
N LEU A 168 26.21 15.00 -5.12
CA LEU A 168 25.86 16.42 -5.13
C LEU A 168 26.78 17.24 -4.21
N ASP A 169 27.13 16.72 -3.03
CA ASP A 169 28.06 17.37 -2.14
C ASP A 169 29.43 17.57 -2.81
N VAL A 170 29.94 16.54 -3.46
CA VAL A 170 31.20 16.63 -4.24
C VAL A 170 31.07 17.64 -5.41
N GLU A 171 29.96 17.62 -6.15
CA GLU A 171 29.68 18.56 -7.26
C GLU A 171 29.66 20.02 -6.78
N LEU A 172 29.23 20.27 -5.55
CA LEU A 172 29.18 21.61 -4.93
C LEU A 172 30.47 22.00 -4.19
N GLY A 173 31.48 21.13 -4.17
CA GLY A 173 32.76 21.39 -3.48
C GLY A 173 32.78 21.02 -2.00
N GLY A 174 31.80 20.28 -1.52
CA GLY A 174 31.62 19.83 -0.13
C GLY A 174 30.88 20.84 0.73
N GLY A 175 30.32 20.37 1.85
CA GLY A 175 29.67 21.22 2.86
C GLY A 175 28.22 20.90 3.18
N ILE A 176 27.58 19.93 2.50
CA ILE A 176 26.29 19.40 2.92
C ILE A 176 26.53 18.49 4.15
N ARG A 177 25.79 18.70 5.22
CA ARG A 177 25.85 17.80 6.37
C ARG A 177 24.85 16.66 6.19
N ILE A 178 25.37 15.54 5.66
CA ILE A 178 24.56 14.35 5.38
C ILE A 178 24.47 13.52 6.66
N HIS A 179 23.26 13.29 7.14
CA HIS A 179 22.95 12.45 8.29
C HIS A 179 22.32 11.15 7.83
N GLU A 180 22.93 10.04 8.25
CA GLU A 180 22.36 8.72 8.01
C GLU A 180 21.30 8.44 9.10
N ALA A 181 20.07 8.19 8.67
CA ALA A 181 19.00 7.76 9.56
C ALA A 181 19.24 6.29 9.99
N ASP A 182 18.69 5.92 11.14
CA ASP A 182 18.73 4.53 11.58
C ASP A 182 18.04 3.63 10.53
N ALA A 183 18.83 2.75 9.90
CA ALA A 183 18.37 1.89 8.83
C ALA A 183 17.30 0.89 9.28
N ASP A 184 17.34 0.48 10.56
CA ASP A 184 16.49 -0.59 11.09
C ASP A 184 15.10 -0.08 11.55
N THR A 185 14.98 1.23 11.79
CA THR A 185 13.77 1.80 12.41
C THR A 185 13.10 2.91 11.61
N VAL A 186 13.77 3.47 10.57
CA VAL A 186 13.30 4.64 9.83
C VAL A 186 13.30 4.38 8.33
N THR A 187 12.16 4.58 7.68
CA THR A 187 12.02 4.50 6.23
C THR A 187 12.10 5.87 5.57
N THR A 188 12.25 5.92 4.24
CA THR A 188 12.18 7.18 3.48
C THR A 188 10.84 7.90 3.69
N GLU A 189 9.74 7.17 3.79
CA GLU A 189 8.41 7.77 4.04
C GLU A 189 8.29 8.32 5.46
N ASP A 190 8.93 7.70 6.45
CA ASP A 190 9.01 8.24 7.81
C ASP A 190 9.83 9.54 7.86
N LEU A 191 10.98 9.60 7.18
CA LEU A 191 11.77 10.84 7.06
C LEU A 191 10.93 11.97 6.43
N ILE A 192 10.11 11.69 5.42
CA ILE A 192 9.19 12.68 4.85
C ILE A 192 8.18 13.17 5.91
N GLY A 193 7.65 12.27 6.72
CA GLY A 193 6.78 12.59 7.85
C GLY A 193 7.46 13.49 8.87
N MET A 194 8.71 13.16 9.27
CA MET A 194 9.53 13.95 10.21
C MET A 194 9.81 15.36 9.69
N VAL A 195 10.05 15.53 8.37
CA VAL A 195 10.16 16.87 7.76
C VAL A 195 8.86 17.64 7.92
N SER A 196 7.72 17.04 7.64
CA SER A 196 6.41 17.68 7.81
C SER A 196 6.16 18.13 9.27
N GLN A 197 6.57 17.33 10.24
CA GLN A 197 6.42 17.61 11.67
C GLN A 197 7.47 18.64 12.17
N GLY A 198 8.55 18.86 11.40
CA GLY A 198 9.64 19.77 11.74
C GLY A 198 10.69 19.16 12.67
N GLU A 199 10.70 17.83 12.79
CA GLU A 199 11.69 17.09 13.57
C GLU A 199 13.05 17.08 12.87
N ILE A 200 13.04 17.02 11.53
CA ILE A 200 14.22 17.18 10.68
C ILE A 200 13.97 18.24 9.62
N PRO A 201 15.00 18.96 9.15
CA PRO A 201 14.80 20.04 8.17
C PRO A 201 14.58 19.56 6.75
N TYR A 202 15.33 18.54 6.29
CA TYR A 202 15.36 18.10 4.89
C TYR A 202 15.55 16.61 4.77
N THR A 203 14.91 16.02 3.76
CA THR A 203 15.18 14.67 3.24
C THR A 203 15.09 14.64 1.72
N VAL A 204 15.36 13.49 1.12
CA VAL A 204 15.38 13.27 -0.32
C VAL A 204 14.55 12.04 -0.68
N SER A 205 13.78 12.13 -1.74
CA SER A 205 13.14 10.97 -2.39
C SER A 205 12.92 11.21 -3.88
N ASP A 206 12.36 10.23 -4.57
CA ASP A 206 11.84 10.42 -5.92
C ASP A 206 10.65 11.38 -5.93
N GLU A 207 10.50 12.14 -7.01
CA GLU A 207 9.42 13.11 -7.18
C GLU A 207 8.04 12.46 -7.05
N ASN A 208 7.86 11.25 -7.59
CA ASN A 208 6.59 10.52 -7.49
C ASN A 208 6.24 10.14 -6.05
N ILE A 209 7.22 9.66 -5.27
CA ILE A 209 7.05 9.37 -3.84
C ILE A 209 6.79 10.66 -3.07
N ALA A 210 7.52 11.73 -3.36
CA ALA A 210 7.34 13.03 -2.73
C ALA A 210 5.94 13.60 -3.00
N ARG A 211 5.46 13.55 -4.24
CA ARG A 211 4.10 13.99 -4.63
C ARG A 211 3.02 13.17 -3.94
N LEU A 212 3.17 11.84 -3.88
CA LEU A 212 2.26 11.00 -3.13
C LEU A 212 2.23 11.42 -1.66
N ASN A 213 3.39 11.60 -1.03
CA ASN A 213 3.47 12.00 0.37
C ASN A 213 2.90 13.40 0.63
N LYS A 214 2.99 14.33 -0.33
CA LYS A 214 2.33 15.63 -0.26
C LYS A 214 0.81 15.53 -0.14
N THR A 215 0.20 14.44 -0.60
CA THR A 215 -1.23 14.20 -0.39
C THR A 215 -1.57 13.84 1.07
N TYR A 216 -0.58 13.38 1.83
CA TYR A 216 -0.69 13.13 3.28
C TYR A 216 -0.21 14.32 4.13
N PHE A 217 0.72 15.13 3.59
CA PHE A 217 1.37 16.24 4.30
C PHE A 217 1.33 17.50 3.43
N TRP A 218 0.28 18.33 3.61
CA TRP A 218 0.05 19.52 2.77
C TRP A 218 1.13 20.59 2.87
N ASN A 219 1.89 20.59 3.97
CA ASN A 219 2.91 21.57 4.30
C ASN A 219 4.30 21.22 3.75
N LEU A 220 4.40 20.32 2.77
CA LEU A 220 5.64 19.98 2.10
C LEU A 220 5.84 20.75 0.79
N ASN A 221 7.07 21.23 0.57
CA ASN A 221 7.56 21.66 -0.73
C ASN A 221 8.50 20.58 -1.27
N VAL A 222 8.29 20.20 -2.53
CA VAL A 222 9.00 19.13 -3.25
C VAL A 222 9.45 19.60 -4.64
N SER A 223 9.63 20.91 -4.82
CA SER A 223 9.90 21.49 -6.15
C SER A 223 11.37 21.51 -6.53
N LEU A 224 12.30 21.46 -5.55
CA LEU A 224 13.73 21.51 -5.84
C LEU A 224 14.25 20.15 -6.31
N LYS A 225 14.59 20.06 -7.60
CA LYS A 225 15.22 18.89 -8.20
C LYS A 225 16.69 18.84 -7.86
N ILE A 226 17.17 17.70 -7.40
CA ILE A 226 18.58 17.47 -7.04
C ILE A 226 19.26 16.43 -7.93
N SER A 227 18.53 15.84 -8.88
CA SER A 227 19.07 14.95 -9.90
C SER A 227 18.53 15.30 -11.30
N PHE A 228 19.18 14.77 -12.32
CA PHE A 228 18.65 14.80 -13.68
C PHE A 228 17.40 13.93 -13.80
N MET A 229 16.54 14.29 -14.77
CA MET A 229 15.38 13.49 -15.13
C MET A 229 15.81 12.13 -15.68
N GLN A 230 15.26 11.08 -15.14
CA GLN A 230 15.46 9.72 -15.61
C GLN A 230 14.16 9.22 -16.25
N ARG A 231 14.31 8.50 -17.35
CA ARG A 231 13.19 7.92 -18.11
C ARG A 231 13.02 6.47 -17.71
N SER A 232 11.81 6.06 -17.50
CA SER A 232 11.43 4.68 -17.16
C SER A 232 10.17 4.27 -17.89
N SER A 233 9.97 2.96 -18.05
CA SER A 233 8.75 2.39 -18.64
C SER A 233 8.59 0.93 -18.21
N TRP A 234 7.45 0.34 -18.51
CA TRP A 234 7.27 -1.09 -18.40
C TRP A 234 8.13 -1.83 -19.41
N VAL A 235 8.36 -3.13 -19.17
CA VAL A 235 9.15 -3.95 -20.09
C VAL A 235 8.52 -5.32 -20.29
N VAL A 236 8.72 -5.85 -21.49
CA VAL A 236 8.42 -7.23 -21.89
C VAL A 236 9.65 -7.89 -22.51
N ARG A 237 9.61 -9.20 -22.70
CA ARG A 237 10.69 -9.95 -23.38
C ARG A 237 10.87 -9.49 -24.83
N LYS A 238 12.06 -9.68 -25.38
CA LYS A 238 12.32 -9.45 -26.82
C LYS A 238 11.46 -10.35 -27.72
N SER A 239 11.10 -11.53 -27.24
CA SER A 239 10.22 -12.47 -27.91
C SER A 239 8.72 -12.13 -27.85
N SER A 240 8.35 -11.00 -27.22
CA SER A 240 6.94 -10.59 -27.05
C SER A 240 6.63 -9.21 -27.70
N PRO A 241 6.96 -8.99 -29.01
CA PRO A 241 6.79 -7.68 -29.64
C PRO A 241 5.33 -7.29 -29.87
N GLU A 242 4.42 -8.25 -30.03
CA GLU A 242 2.98 -7.96 -30.20
C GLU A 242 2.35 -7.49 -28.90
N LEU A 243 2.75 -8.07 -27.77
CA LEU A 243 2.36 -7.62 -26.44
C LEU A 243 2.84 -6.18 -26.21
N ALA A 244 4.11 -5.87 -26.54
CA ALA A 244 4.64 -4.51 -26.43
C ALA A 244 3.80 -3.50 -27.23
N LYS A 245 3.52 -3.81 -28.50
CA LYS A 245 2.69 -2.94 -29.37
C LYS A 245 1.28 -2.74 -28.83
N ALA A 246 0.67 -3.78 -28.28
CA ALA A 246 -0.66 -3.68 -27.70
C ALA A 246 -0.67 -2.78 -26.46
N ILE A 247 0.34 -2.90 -25.58
CA ILE A 247 0.50 -2.04 -24.41
C ILE A 247 0.73 -0.59 -24.84
N ASP A 248 1.56 -0.32 -25.88
CA ASP A 248 1.80 1.01 -26.43
C ASP A 248 0.52 1.63 -27.01
N ALA A 249 -0.23 0.87 -27.77
CA ALA A 249 -1.51 1.30 -28.35
C ALA A 249 -2.52 1.65 -27.26
N TRP A 250 -2.66 0.77 -26.26
CA TRP A 250 -3.52 1.01 -25.10
C TRP A 250 -3.09 2.26 -24.33
N ALA A 251 -1.79 2.42 -24.04
CA ALA A 251 -1.28 3.57 -23.31
C ALA A 251 -1.53 4.88 -24.07
N SER A 252 -1.34 4.88 -25.39
CA SER A 252 -1.62 6.02 -26.26
C SER A 252 -3.11 6.39 -26.26
N ASP A 253 -3.98 5.39 -26.34
CA ASP A 253 -5.45 5.55 -26.36
C ASP A 253 -5.96 6.10 -25.02
N LYS A 254 -5.36 5.68 -23.92
CA LYS A 254 -5.71 6.15 -22.56
C LYS A 254 -5.13 7.52 -22.22
N ALA A 255 -4.04 7.92 -22.86
CA ALA A 255 -3.39 9.18 -22.60
C ALA A 255 -4.38 10.37 -22.75
N GLY A 256 -4.49 11.18 -21.70
CA GLY A 256 -5.38 12.34 -21.70
C GLY A 256 -6.87 12.04 -21.46
N THR A 257 -7.30 10.78 -21.39
CA THR A 257 -8.70 10.44 -21.06
C THR A 257 -9.06 10.90 -19.64
N HIS A 258 -10.35 11.15 -19.41
CA HIS A 258 -10.86 11.50 -18.09
C HIS A 258 -10.57 10.42 -17.05
N VAL A 259 -10.68 9.15 -17.41
CA VAL A 259 -10.42 8.00 -16.52
C VAL A 259 -8.96 7.98 -16.06
N TYR A 260 -8.03 8.16 -17.00
CA TYR A 260 -6.61 8.22 -16.69
C TYR A 260 -6.25 9.42 -15.81
N LYS A 261 -6.78 10.62 -16.13
CA LYS A 261 -6.59 11.83 -15.31
C LYS A 261 -7.16 11.65 -13.90
N ALA A 262 -8.34 11.01 -13.77
CA ALA A 262 -8.95 10.73 -12.48
C ALA A 262 -8.10 9.77 -11.65
N LEU A 263 -7.51 8.73 -12.29
CA LEU A 263 -6.59 7.81 -11.63
C LEU A 263 -5.34 8.54 -11.11
N THR A 264 -4.66 9.31 -11.95
CA THR A 264 -3.48 10.09 -11.56
C THR A 264 -3.82 11.06 -10.41
N LYS A 265 -4.94 11.78 -10.53
CA LYS A 265 -5.41 12.70 -9.49
C LYS A 265 -5.65 11.97 -8.17
N ARG A 266 -6.27 10.78 -8.21
CA ARG A 266 -6.56 9.99 -7.02
C ARG A 266 -5.30 9.58 -6.26
N TYR A 267 -4.22 9.19 -6.95
CA TYR A 267 -2.98 8.77 -6.30
C TYR A 267 -2.09 9.94 -5.89
N PHE A 268 -1.97 11.00 -6.70
CA PHE A 268 -0.92 12.01 -6.55
C PHE A 268 -1.40 13.43 -6.24
N GLU A 269 -2.72 13.69 -6.20
CA GLU A 269 -3.23 15.05 -6.02
C GLU A 269 -4.33 15.16 -4.95
N LEU A 270 -5.20 14.14 -4.81
CA LEU A 270 -6.26 14.19 -3.80
C LEU A 270 -5.68 14.06 -2.40
N SER A 271 -5.99 15.03 -1.55
CA SER A 271 -5.60 14.96 -0.14
C SER A 271 -6.14 13.70 0.53
N LYS A 272 -5.27 13.03 1.23
CA LYS A 272 -5.58 11.85 2.05
C LYS A 272 -5.65 12.18 3.53
N GLN A 273 -5.37 13.45 3.88
CA GLN A 273 -5.48 13.93 5.26
C GLN A 273 -6.93 14.21 5.65
N PRO A 274 -7.28 13.98 6.90
CA PRO A 274 -8.46 14.59 7.51
C PRO A 274 -8.31 16.12 7.52
N VAL A 275 -9.38 16.82 7.20
CA VAL A 275 -9.39 18.29 7.01
C VAL A 275 -8.98 19.10 8.26
N THR A 276 -9.04 18.51 9.45
CA THR A 276 -8.59 19.14 10.71
C THR A 276 -8.08 18.12 11.70
N THR A 277 -7.06 18.49 12.48
CA THR A 277 -6.54 17.74 13.62
C THR A 277 -7.24 18.07 14.94
N GLU A 278 -8.14 19.06 14.94
CA GLU A 278 -8.86 19.49 16.14
C GLU A 278 -9.89 18.45 16.59
N LEU A 279 -9.92 18.22 17.90
CA LEU A 279 -10.95 17.38 18.49
C LEU A 279 -12.33 18.05 18.30
N PRO A 280 -13.35 17.28 17.89
CA PRO A 280 -14.68 17.86 17.66
C PRO A 280 -15.26 18.38 18.97
N GLU A 281 -15.94 19.53 18.88
CA GLU A 281 -16.62 20.12 20.03
C GLU A 281 -17.80 19.24 20.48
N VAL A 282 -17.82 18.87 21.76
CA VAL A 282 -18.98 18.19 22.36
C VAL A 282 -19.97 19.24 22.88
N LYS A 283 -21.16 19.30 22.26
CA LYS A 283 -22.19 20.27 22.58
C LYS A 283 -23.35 19.63 23.38
N ASN A 284 -23.62 20.12 24.58
CA ASN A 284 -24.71 19.61 25.42
C ASN A 284 -24.70 18.07 25.63
N GLY A 285 -23.50 17.47 25.74
CA GLY A 285 -23.33 16.03 25.88
C GLY A 285 -23.51 15.21 24.61
N HIS A 286 -23.69 15.86 23.43
CA HIS A 286 -23.76 15.21 22.12
C HIS A 286 -22.44 15.34 21.38
N VAL A 287 -21.95 14.23 20.83
CA VAL A 287 -20.72 14.19 20.02
C VAL A 287 -21.04 14.21 18.52
N SER A 288 -22.25 13.77 18.14
CA SER A 288 -22.67 13.69 16.74
C SER A 288 -24.20 13.77 16.60
N PRO A 289 -24.72 14.03 15.38
CA PRO A 289 -26.16 13.90 15.08
C PRO A 289 -26.67 12.45 15.18
N TYR A 290 -25.79 11.46 15.30
CA TYR A 290 -26.09 10.03 15.22
C TYR A 290 -25.85 9.27 16.54
N ASP A 291 -25.73 9.97 17.67
CA ASP A 291 -25.42 9.38 18.97
C ASP A 291 -26.37 8.22 19.33
N GLU A 292 -27.67 8.38 19.07
CA GLU A 292 -28.67 7.33 19.35
C GLU A 292 -28.45 6.07 18.48
N LEU A 293 -28.02 6.25 17.24
CA LEU A 293 -27.69 5.13 16.36
C LEU A 293 -26.39 4.42 16.83
N PHE A 294 -25.38 5.19 17.25
CA PHE A 294 -24.19 4.62 17.85
C PHE A 294 -24.51 3.84 19.14
N ARG A 295 -25.36 4.38 20.04
CA ARG A 295 -25.84 3.68 21.24
C ARG A 295 -26.58 2.40 20.89
N LYS A 296 -27.46 2.42 19.89
CA LYS A 296 -28.21 1.27 19.41
C LYS A 296 -27.28 0.12 18.97
N HIS A 297 -26.30 0.44 18.11
CA HIS A 297 -25.43 -0.58 17.51
C HIS A 297 -24.24 -0.99 18.38
N ALA A 298 -23.82 -0.17 19.34
CA ALA A 298 -22.75 -0.50 20.30
C ALA A 298 -23.07 -1.75 21.12
N LYS A 299 -24.35 -1.98 21.43
CA LYS A 299 -24.82 -3.18 22.14
C LYS A 299 -24.48 -4.47 21.39
N ASN A 300 -24.42 -4.43 20.05
CA ASN A 300 -24.15 -5.62 19.23
C ASN A 300 -22.70 -6.09 19.29
N ILE A 301 -21.77 -5.23 19.70
CA ILE A 301 -20.35 -5.55 19.84
C ILE A 301 -19.89 -5.54 21.31
N GLY A 302 -20.72 -4.98 22.21
CA GLY A 302 -20.37 -4.82 23.62
C GLY A 302 -19.29 -3.79 23.86
N TRP A 303 -19.26 -2.71 23.04
CA TRP A 303 -18.37 -1.57 23.18
C TRP A 303 -19.13 -0.34 23.65
N ASP A 304 -18.42 0.63 24.18
CA ASP A 304 -19.00 1.92 24.48
C ASP A 304 -19.36 2.63 23.15
N TRP A 305 -20.50 3.30 23.12
CA TRP A 305 -20.97 3.99 21.92
C TRP A 305 -20.03 5.13 21.50
N GLN A 306 -19.32 5.74 22.45
CA GLN A 306 -18.33 6.79 22.22
C GLN A 306 -17.15 6.26 21.40
N LEU A 307 -16.76 5.01 21.56
CA LEU A 307 -15.73 4.38 20.74
C LEU A 307 -16.21 4.24 19.29
N LEU A 308 -17.44 3.80 19.06
CA LEU A 308 -18.02 3.75 17.71
C LEU A 308 -18.15 5.16 17.09
N ALA A 309 -18.57 6.14 17.85
CA ALA A 309 -18.61 7.53 17.40
C ALA A 309 -17.20 8.06 17.06
N SER A 310 -16.18 7.69 17.83
CA SER A 310 -14.79 8.02 17.53
C SER A 310 -14.32 7.44 16.20
N ILE A 311 -14.71 6.19 15.89
CA ILE A 311 -14.43 5.56 14.58
C ILE A 311 -15.18 6.30 13.48
N GLY A 312 -16.48 6.57 13.63
CA GLY A 312 -17.27 7.28 12.64
C GLY A 312 -16.73 8.69 12.33
N TYR A 313 -16.23 9.39 13.36
CA TYR A 313 -15.55 10.66 13.16
C TYR A 313 -14.24 10.48 12.37
N GLN A 314 -13.44 9.48 12.69
CA GLN A 314 -12.18 9.21 12.00
C GLN A 314 -12.39 8.89 10.51
N GLU A 315 -13.43 8.11 10.19
CA GLU A 315 -13.70 7.66 8.82
C GLU A 315 -14.35 8.75 7.96
N SER A 316 -15.25 9.57 8.52
CA SER A 316 -16.12 10.43 7.70
C SER A 316 -16.38 11.83 8.25
N ARG A 317 -15.92 12.17 9.46
CA ARG A 317 -16.35 13.37 10.19
C ARG A 317 -17.88 13.45 10.36
N PHE A 318 -18.51 12.29 10.51
CA PHE A 318 -19.95 12.12 10.56
C PHE A 318 -20.69 12.51 9.28
N ASN A 319 -20.01 12.54 8.12
CA ASN A 319 -20.67 12.78 6.84
C ASN A 319 -21.04 11.43 6.18
N PRO A 320 -22.35 11.12 6.00
CA PRO A 320 -22.79 9.87 5.42
C PRO A 320 -22.57 9.78 3.89
N ASP A 321 -22.34 10.91 3.23
CA ASP A 321 -22.16 10.97 1.77
C ASP A 321 -20.70 10.92 1.34
N VAL A 322 -19.76 10.82 2.30
CA VAL A 322 -18.34 10.82 1.99
C VAL A 322 -17.95 9.58 1.19
N VAL A 323 -17.10 9.79 0.18
CA VAL A 323 -16.37 8.73 -0.52
C VAL A 323 -14.88 9.04 -0.38
N SER A 324 -14.14 8.11 0.20
CA SER A 324 -12.70 8.29 0.40
C SER A 324 -11.93 8.19 -0.92
N TRP A 325 -10.67 8.60 -0.93
CA TRP A 325 -9.77 8.45 -2.07
C TRP A 325 -9.66 6.99 -2.56
N ALA A 326 -9.79 6.02 -1.67
CA ALA A 326 -9.75 4.59 -1.95
C ALA A 326 -11.11 4.01 -2.36
N GLY A 327 -12.18 4.80 -2.32
CA GLY A 327 -13.54 4.38 -2.63
C GLY A 327 -14.32 3.78 -1.44
N ALA A 328 -13.86 3.98 -0.20
CA ALA A 328 -14.65 3.63 0.98
C ALA A 328 -15.79 4.64 1.16
N GLU A 329 -16.99 4.19 1.55
CA GLU A 329 -18.22 4.99 1.57
C GLU A 329 -18.90 5.03 2.94
N GLY A 330 -19.63 6.12 3.17
CA GLY A 330 -20.53 6.31 4.30
C GLY A 330 -19.84 6.62 5.63
N LEU A 331 -20.66 6.72 6.68
CA LEU A 331 -20.22 7.14 8.03
C LEU A 331 -19.05 6.32 8.60
N MET A 332 -19.00 5.04 8.28
CA MET A 332 -18.01 4.11 8.83
C MET A 332 -16.93 3.74 7.82
N GLY A 333 -16.83 4.41 6.67
CA GLY A 333 -15.75 4.21 5.70
C GLY A 333 -15.62 2.78 5.17
N ILE A 334 -16.74 2.17 4.74
CA ILE A 334 -16.79 0.77 4.31
C ILE A 334 -16.40 0.66 2.84
N MET A 335 -15.47 -0.25 2.54
CA MET A 335 -15.07 -0.56 1.17
C MET A 335 -16.19 -1.31 0.41
N PRO A 336 -16.40 -1.06 -0.89
CA PRO A 336 -17.48 -1.68 -1.67
C PRO A 336 -17.50 -3.21 -1.63
N ASN A 337 -16.32 -3.86 -1.71
CA ASN A 337 -16.23 -5.32 -1.61
C ASN A 337 -16.62 -5.83 -0.22
N THR A 338 -16.28 -5.09 0.83
CA THR A 338 -16.67 -5.43 2.22
C THR A 338 -18.19 -5.28 2.40
N ALA A 339 -18.78 -4.20 1.88
CA ALA A 339 -20.22 -4.01 1.88
C ALA A 339 -20.94 -5.17 1.16
N LYS A 340 -20.48 -5.52 -0.05
CA LYS A 340 -21.01 -6.65 -0.83
C LYS A 340 -20.91 -7.97 -0.06
N ALA A 341 -19.79 -8.24 0.61
CA ALA A 341 -19.59 -9.46 1.43
C ALA A 341 -20.51 -9.49 2.67
N LEU A 342 -21.04 -8.34 3.08
CA LEU A 342 -22.00 -8.17 4.16
C LEU A 342 -23.44 -8.08 3.65
N GLY A 343 -23.67 -8.20 2.32
CA GLY A 343 -24.99 -8.14 1.70
C GLY A 343 -25.56 -6.71 1.63
N VAL A 344 -24.70 -5.69 1.61
CA VAL A 344 -25.07 -4.28 1.57
C VAL A 344 -24.51 -3.64 0.29
N THR A 345 -25.31 -2.80 -0.37
CA THR A 345 -24.85 -2.03 -1.53
C THR A 345 -24.17 -0.73 -1.10
N PRO A 346 -23.28 -0.16 -1.92
CA PRO A 346 -22.67 1.14 -1.64
C PRO A 346 -23.70 2.27 -1.39
N HIS A 347 -24.80 2.27 -2.14
CA HIS A 347 -25.86 3.26 -1.96
C HIS A 347 -26.53 3.18 -0.57
N GLU A 348 -26.74 1.97 -0.05
CA GLU A 348 -27.32 1.76 1.29
C GLU A 348 -26.41 2.22 2.43
N LEU A 349 -25.07 2.27 2.19
CA LEU A 349 -24.12 2.79 3.18
C LEU A 349 -24.30 4.27 3.49
N LYS A 350 -24.94 5.05 2.61
CA LYS A 350 -25.29 6.46 2.83
C LYS A 350 -26.39 6.63 3.86
N ASN A 351 -27.19 5.59 4.11
CA ASN A 351 -28.12 5.61 5.24
C ASN A 351 -27.33 5.43 6.55
N PRO A 352 -27.42 6.38 7.51
CA PRO A 352 -26.65 6.35 8.75
C PRO A 352 -26.82 5.07 9.58
N ASP A 353 -28.05 4.57 9.71
CA ASP A 353 -28.32 3.34 10.48
C ASP A 353 -27.68 2.12 9.82
N THR A 354 -27.82 1.98 8.51
CA THR A 354 -27.20 0.90 7.74
C THR A 354 -25.67 0.99 7.76
N GLY A 355 -25.12 2.20 7.58
CA GLY A 355 -23.67 2.44 7.61
C GLY A 355 -23.04 2.06 8.94
N ILE A 356 -23.64 2.51 10.06
CA ILE A 356 -23.14 2.18 11.41
C ILE A 356 -23.27 0.68 11.70
N ARG A 357 -24.42 0.08 11.38
CA ARG A 357 -24.64 -1.37 11.54
C ARG A 357 -23.58 -2.18 10.78
N THR A 358 -23.33 -1.83 9.50
CA THR A 358 -22.36 -2.52 8.64
C THR A 358 -20.92 -2.37 9.18
N GLY A 359 -20.57 -1.18 9.68
CA GLY A 359 -19.28 -0.94 10.35
C GLY A 359 -19.10 -1.80 11.59
N VAL A 360 -20.13 -1.90 12.42
CA VAL A 360 -20.11 -2.76 13.63
C VAL A 360 -19.99 -4.24 13.25
N ASP A 361 -20.68 -4.70 12.22
CA ASP A 361 -20.56 -6.09 11.76
C ASP A 361 -19.16 -6.40 11.23
N CYS A 362 -18.52 -5.44 10.55
CA CYS A 362 -17.13 -5.53 10.12
C CYS A 362 -16.17 -5.63 11.32
N LEU A 363 -16.30 -4.73 12.31
CA LEU A 363 -15.53 -4.75 13.56
C LEU A 363 -15.67 -6.07 14.31
N ARG A 364 -16.90 -6.61 14.41
CA ARG A 364 -17.15 -7.90 15.04
C ARG A 364 -16.41 -9.04 14.36
N ARG A 365 -16.42 -9.07 13.02
CA ARG A 365 -15.68 -10.10 12.26
C ARG A 365 -14.18 -10.02 12.52
N PHE A 366 -13.59 -8.82 12.49
CA PHE A 366 -12.17 -8.67 12.81
C PHE A 366 -11.84 -9.07 14.25
N ARG A 367 -12.65 -8.65 15.23
CA ARG A 367 -12.48 -8.97 16.65
C ARG A 367 -12.47 -10.50 16.90
N GLN A 368 -13.26 -11.27 16.14
CA GLN A 368 -13.27 -12.73 16.22
C GLN A 368 -11.93 -13.36 15.85
N GLY A 369 -11.19 -12.75 14.91
CA GLY A 369 -9.85 -13.19 14.51
C GLY A 369 -8.79 -13.08 15.61
N PHE A 370 -9.05 -12.29 16.66
CA PHE A 370 -8.13 -12.04 17.77
C PHE A 370 -8.54 -12.76 19.06
N GLY A 371 -9.03 -14.00 18.96
CA GLY A 371 -9.51 -14.80 20.10
C GLY A 371 -8.48 -15.01 21.21
N LYS A 372 -7.20 -15.10 20.85
CA LYS A 372 -6.09 -15.31 21.79
C LYS A 372 -5.77 -14.09 22.68
N ILE A 373 -6.16 -12.88 22.27
CA ILE A 373 -5.93 -11.67 23.05
C ILE A 373 -6.97 -11.60 24.15
N THR A 374 -6.53 -11.68 25.40
CA THR A 374 -7.42 -11.70 26.58
C THR A 374 -7.71 -10.30 27.11
N ASP A 375 -6.74 -9.39 27.04
CA ASP A 375 -6.92 -7.99 27.45
C ASP A 375 -7.92 -7.28 26.53
N PRO A 376 -9.01 -6.70 27.04
CA PRO A 376 -10.05 -6.09 26.24
C PRO A 376 -9.58 -4.80 25.53
N VAL A 377 -8.64 -4.05 26.10
CA VAL A 377 -8.13 -2.81 25.52
C VAL A 377 -7.20 -3.14 24.36
N GLU A 378 -6.29 -4.10 24.55
CA GLU A 378 -5.40 -4.57 23.49
C GLU A 378 -6.20 -5.19 22.34
N LYS A 379 -7.25 -5.96 22.63
CA LYS A 379 -8.16 -6.49 21.61
C LYS A 379 -8.89 -5.40 20.83
N ILE A 380 -9.27 -4.28 21.47
CA ILE A 380 -9.83 -3.11 20.78
C ILE A 380 -8.79 -2.52 19.84
N LYS A 381 -7.56 -2.23 20.31
CA LYS A 381 -6.50 -1.61 19.50
C LYS A 381 -6.17 -2.43 18.25
N VAL A 382 -5.94 -3.73 18.37
CA VAL A 382 -5.67 -4.60 17.21
C VAL A 382 -6.89 -4.73 16.28
N THR A 383 -8.12 -4.66 16.80
CA THR A 383 -9.33 -4.66 15.98
C THR A 383 -9.46 -3.34 15.19
N LEU A 384 -9.15 -2.21 15.79
CA LEU A 384 -9.09 -0.90 15.12
C LEU A 384 -8.02 -0.91 14.02
N ALA A 385 -6.84 -1.44 14.32
CA ALA A 385 -5.77 -1.59 13.34
C ALA A 385 -6.20 -2.47 12.15
N ALA A 386 -6.87 -3.59 12.42
CA ALA A 386 -7.41 -4.47 11.38
C ALA A 386 -8.52 -3.81 10.55
N TYR A 387 -9.30 -2.94 11.16
CA TYR A 387 -10.33 -2.17 10.47
C TYR A 387 -9.74 -1.16 9.48
N ASN A 388 -8.64 -0.50 9.87
CA ASN A 388 -7.94 0.46 9.02
C ASN A 388 -7.10 -0.23 7.92
N ALA A 389 -6.26 -1.20 8.29
CA ALA A 389 -5.28 -1.80 7.37
C ALA A 389 -5.77 -3.07 6.66
N GLY A 390 -6.66 -3.80 7.32
CA GLY A 390 -7.00 -5.18 6.99
C GLY A 390 -6.31 -6.18 7.90
N ILE A 391 -7.02 -7.23 8.29
CA ILE A 391 -6.59 -8.21 9.30
C ILE A 391 -5.28 -8.93 8.93
N GLY A 392 -5.03 -9.12 7.63
CA GLY A 392 -3.82 -9.80 7.15
C GLY A 392 -2.53 -9.10 7.56
N HIS A 393 -2.50 -7.77 7.49
CA HIS A 393 -1.34 -6.98 7.91
C HIS A 393 -1.10 -7.06 9.42
N ILE A 394 -2.17 -7.17 10.22
CA ILE A 394 -2.04 -7.32 11.67
C ILE A 394 -1.45 -8.69 12.00
N TYR A 395 -1.88 -9.75 11.31
CA TYR A 395 -1.28 -11.08 11.48
C TYR A 395 0.20 -11.11 11.05
N ASP A 396 0.59 -10.36 10.02
CA ASP A 396 2.00 -10.21 9.65
C ASP A 396 2.77 -9.53 10.79
N ALA A 397 2.27 -8.41 11.31
CA ALA A 397 2.91 -7.68 12.40
C ALA A 397 3.01 -8.51 13.70
N GLN A 398 2.00 -9.32 14.01
CA GLN A 398 2.05 -10.25 15.14
C GLN A 398 3.15 -11.31 14.95
N ARG A 399 3.32 -11.86 13.73
CA ARG A 399 4.40 -12.81 13.45
C ARG A 399 5.78 -12.17 13.48
N LEU A 400 5.91 -10.93 13.02
CA LEU A 400 7.14 -10.16 13.17
C LEU A 400 7.44 -9.90 14.65
N ALA A 401 6.47 -9.44 15.44
CA ALA A 401 6.65 -9.23 16.88
C ALA A 401 7.16 -10.51 17.56
N GLU A 402 6.52 -11.64 17.31
CA GLU A 402 6.94 -12.94 17.85
C GLU A 402 8.37 -13.31 17.40
N LYS A 403 8.69 -13.13 16.11
CA LYS A 403 10.03 -13.41 15.56
C LYS A 403 11.13 -12.60 16.23
N TYR A 404 10.85 -11.33 16.54
CA TYR A 404 11.82 -10.41 17.17
C TYR A 404 11.70 -10.35 18.71
N GLY A 405 11.03 -11.32 19.33
CA GLY A 405 10.97 -11.49 20.78
C GLY A 405 10.06 -10.51 21.53
N LYS A 406 9.10 -9.92 20.80
CA LYS A 406 8.04 -9.06 21.36
C LYS A 406 6.73 -9.86 21.57
N ASP A 407 5.81 -9.31 22.35
CA ASP A 407 4.51 -9.95 22.60
C ASP A 407 3.55 -9.73 21.42
N PRO A 408 3.13 -10.81 20.69
CA PRO A 408 2.23 -10.68 19.55
C PRO A 408 0.78 -10.34 19.96
N TYR A 409 0.47 -10.30 21.25
CA TYR A 409 -0.86 -10.02 21.77
C TYR A 409 -1.02 -8.65 22.42
N VAL A 410 0.07 -7.87 22.50
CA VAL A 410 0.11 -6.50 23.02
C VAL A 410 0.37 -5.53 21.86
N TRP A 411 -0.43 -4.47 21.79
CA TRP A 411 -0.30 -3.45 20.73
C TRP A 411 0.88 -2.52 20.98
N ASP A 412 0.86 -1.79 22.13
CA ASP A 412 1.83 -0.75 22.40
C ASP A 412 3.24 -1.35 22.58
N ASP A 413 4.24 -0.74 21.92
CA ASP A 413 5.65 -1.13 21.93
C ASP A 413 5.94 -2.57 21.46
N ASN A 414 4.94 -3.25 20.86
CA ASN A 414 5.02 -4.59 20.36
C ASN A 414 4.47 -4.66 18.92
N VAL A 415 3.19 -5.04 18.71
CA VAL A 415 2.61 -5.18 17.36
C VAL A 415 2.59 -3.85 16.61
N ALA A 416 2.37 -2.73 17.31
CA ALA A 416 2.34 -1.39 16.72
C ALA A 416 3.67 -0.99 16.08
N GLU A 417 4.80 -1.40 16.67
CA GLU A 417 6.13 -1.19 16.13
C GLU A 417 6.28 -1.86 14.76
N TYR A 418 5.91 -3.13 14.64
CA TYR A 418 6.01 -3.87 13.39
C TYR A 418 4.96 -3.48 12.36
N ILE A 419 3.83 -2.92 12.76
CA ILE A 419 2.91 -2.26 11.82
C ILE A 419 3.60 -1.06 11.18
N ARG A 420 4.29 -0.22 11.93
CA ARG A 420 5.03 0.93 11.39
C ARG A 420 6.12 0.49 10.41
N MET A 421 6.84 -0.56 10.74
CA MET A 421 7.95 -1.08 9.92
C MET A 421 7.52 -1.79 8.64
N LYS A 422 6.23 -2.08 8.46
CA LYS A 422 5.72 -2.74 7.25
C LYS A 422 5.75 -1.87 5.97
N ASN A 423 6.26 -0.68 6.00
CA ASN A 423 6.62 0.12 4.82
C ASN A 423 8.08 -0.12 4.36
N ASP A 424 8.90 -0.85 5.14
CA ASP A 424 10.28 -1.19 4.79
C ASP A 424 10.37 -2.59 4.13
N PRO A 425 11.09 -2.72 2.99
CA PRO A 425 11.31 -4.00 2.30
C PRO A 425 11.86 -5.11 3.19
N GLU A 426 12.69 -4.80 4.16
CA GLU A 426 13.24 -5.78 5.09
C GLU A 426 12.14 -6.51 5.87
N TYR A 427 11.12 -5.77 6.32
CA TYR A 427 10.03 -6.33 7.11
C TYR A 427 8.88 -6.86 6.25
N TYR A 428 8.46 -6.17 5.20
CA TYR A 428 7.32 -6.67 4.42
C TYR A 428 7.68 -7.85 3.49
N ASN A 429 8.97 -8.03 3.12
CA ASN A 429 9.45 -9.20 2.41
C ASN A 429 9.93 -10.32 3.35
N ASP A 430 9.90 -10.14 4.66
CA ASP A 430 10.24 -11.18 5.60
C ASP A 430 9.39 -12.44 5.35
N PRO A 431 9.99 -13.66 5.38
CA PRO A 431 9.27 -14.92 5.12
C PRO A 431 8.04 -15.18 5.98
N VAL A 432 7.95 -14.55 7.17
CA VAL A 432 6.75 -14.65 8.02
C VAL A 432 5.60 -13.76 7.53
N CYS A 433 5.87 -12.76 6.68
CA CYS A 433 4.88 -11.87 6.10
C CYS A 433 4.22 -12.47 4.86
N LYS A 434 2.92 -12.21 4.69
CA LYS A 434 2.12 -12.72 3.56
C LYS A 434 1.38 -11.63 2.81
N HIS A 435 1.33 -10.41 3.35
CA HIS A 435 0.48 -9.33 2.84
C HIS A 435 1.28 -8.12 2.33
N GLY A 436 2.61 -8.21 2.35
CA GLY A 436 3.51 -7.23 1.76
C GLY A 436 3.46 -5.84 2.40
N TYR A 437 3.71 -4.83 1.58
CA TYR A 437 3.78 -3.43 1.97
C TYR A 437 2.49 -2.91 2.62
N LEU A 438 2.68 -2.15 3.69
CA LEU A 438 1.65 -1.33 4.33
C LEU A 438 2.25 0.03 4.70
N ARG A 439 1.51 1.13 4.49
CA ARG A 439 1.82 2.43 5.10
C ARG A 439 1.47 2.39 6.59
N GLY A 440 2.32 1.76 7.37
CA GLY A 440 2.02 1.37 8.75
C GLY A 440 1.85 2.54 9.71
N SER A 441 2.52 3.68 9.45
CA SER A 441 2.34 4.93 10.21
C SER A 441 0.90 5.44 10.18
N GLU A 442 0.17 5.25 9.06
CA GLU A 442 -1.26 5.61 8.95
C GLU A 442 -2.09 4.78 9.93
N THR A 443 -1.88 3.47 9.97
CA THR A 443 -2.61 2.57 10.87
C THR A 443 -2.25 2.82 12.34
N PHE A 444 -0.99 3.05 12.64
CA PHE A 444 -0.55 3.42 13.99
C PHE A 444 -1.25 4.69 14.47
N ASN A 445 -1.23 5.75 13.66
CA ASN A 445 -1.88 7.01 13.99
C ASN A 445 -3.40 6.85 14.10
N TYR A 446 -4.02 6.06 13.22
CA TYR A 446 -5.46 5.77 13.29
C TYR A 446 -5.87 5.19 14.65
N VAL A 447 -5.17 4.18 15.14
CA VAL A 447 -5.47 3.58 16.46
C VAL A 447 -5.29 4.60 17.57
N ARG A 448 -4.18 5.34 17.58
CA ARG A 448 -3.91 6.39 18.57
C ARG A 448 -5.00 7.44 18.59
N GLU A 449 -5.33 8.03 17.45
CA GLU A 449 -6.31 9.11 17.33
C GLU A 449 -7.74 8.68 17.69
N VAL A 450 -8.13 7.46 17.32
CA VAL A 450 -9.43 6.89 17.71
C VAL A 450 -9.49 6.70 19.22
N MET A 451 -8.44 6.16 19.85
CA MET A 451 -8.40 5.93 21.29
C MET A 451 -8.35 7.25 22.09
N GLU A 452 -7.56 8.23 21.65
CA GLU A 452 -7.51 9.57 22.26
C GLU A 452 -8.87 10.27 22.23
N ARG A 453 -9.54 10.22 21.07
CA ARG A 453 -10.87 10.80 20.87
C ARG A 453 -11.94 10.05 21.69
N TYR A 454 -11.85 8.73 21.76
CA TYR A 454 -12.72 7.92 22.62
C TYR A 454 -12.61 8.35 24.08
N ASN A 455 -11.40 8.50 24.61
CA ASN A 455 -11.16 8.97 25.98
C ASN A 455 -11.69 10.40 26.20
N TYR A 456 -11.49 11.28 25.21
CA TYR A 456 -12.05 12.63 25.24
C TYR A 456 -13.60 12.61 25.32
N TYR A 457 -14.27 11.81 24.48
CA TYR A 457 -15.72 11.67 24.51
C TYR A 457 -16.23 11.10 25.83
N LEU A 458 -15.57 10.07 26.38
CA LEU A 458 -15.92 9.53 27.69
C LEU A 458 -15.85 10.60 28.79
N HIS A 459 -14.80 11.42 28.78
CA HIS A 459 -14.64 12.48 29.76
C HIS A 459 -15.75 13.55 29.62
N LYS A 460 -16.15 13.89 28.41
CA LYS A 460 -17.15 14.95 28.14
C LYS A 460 -18.60 14.50 28.30
N THR A 461 -18.91 13.24 28.05
CA THR A 461 -20.29 12.71 28.08
C THR A 461 -20.61 11.86 29.30
N GLY A 462 -19.60 11.49 30.09
CA GLY A 462 -19.72 10.57 31.22
C GLY A 462 -19.84 9.09 30.78
N LYS A 463 -19.42 8.16 31.65
CA LYS A 463 -19.76 6.74 31.49
C LYS A 463 -21.25 6.57 31.82
N LYS A 464 -22.04 6.23 30.84
CA LYS A 464 -23.40 5.69 31.06
C LYS A 464 -23.55 4.40 30.32
#